data_42d31b5e1f52b788bd3886c49ffa383b
#
_entry.id   42d31b5e1f52b788bd3886c49ffa383b
#
_cell.length_a   1.000
_cell.length_b   1.000
_cell.length_c   1.000
_cell.angle_alpha   90.00
_cell.angle_beta   90.00
_cell.angle_gamma   90.00
#
_symmetry.space_group_name_H-M   'P 1'
#
loop_
_entity.id
_entity.type
_entity.pdbx_description
1 polymer ?
#
loop_
_entity_poly.entity_id
_entity_poly.type
_entity_poly.pdbx_seq_one_letter_code
_entity_poly.pdbx_strand_id
1 'polypeptide(L)'
;MSGIKALKIGDLVLQRPVIQGGMGVGISLHKLAGAVAASGGMGLISTAQIGFREPDFKTNFVEANLRAIRREMQKAREIAPKGAIGFNIMVATKHYDLWVKEAIKSGADAIVSGAGLPVRLPEYAQAAYEEMKAGIADAKENCEEFCKQAVKKVKLAPIVSSAKSAQVICRLWDRKYKQVPDFVVVEGPLAGGHLGFSREELAEYGADTKDVPNTYNQEAYDKEVRSIMEVVKTYEEKYQKHIPVVTAGGIYTHEDVKHQFELGAEGVQVATRFVTTEECDAPDAYKQAYINAKKEDIVITQSPVGMPGRAILNPFLQQIKDGVRPAIKTCFQCLEHCDIKTIPYCITKALVNAAEGDEDNALLFCGSNAYRAEKIEKVDDVDRKSVV
;
A
#
# COMPACT_ATOMS: atom_id res chain seq x y z
N MET A 1 -6.33 -12.05 25.39
CA MET A 1 -6.73 -10.93 24.52
C MET A 1 -8.22 -11.00 24.22
N SER A 2 -9.08 -10.59 25.13
CA SER A 2 -10.54 -10.56 24.95
C SER A 2 -10.97 -9.10 24.75
N GLY A 3 -11.01 -8.60 23.52
CA GLY A 3 -11.50 -7.26 23.31
C GLY A 3 -11.33 -6.64 21.92
N ILE A 4 -10.41 -7.12 21.09
CA ILE A 4 -10.22 -6.57 19.74
C ILE A 4 -11.32 -7.14 18.83
N LYS A 5 -12.15 -6.26 18.28
CA LYS A 5 -13.26 -6.64 17.40
C LYS A 5 -12.76 -6.90 15.99
N ALA A 6 -13.38 -7.85 15.29
CA ALA A 6 -13.15 -8.05 13.86
C ALA A 6 -13.49 -6.77 13.06
N LEU A 7 -12.67 -6.43 12.09
CA LEU A 7 -12.93 -5.32 11.17
C LEU A 7 -13.94 -5.75 10.11
N LYS A 8 -15.04 -5.01 9.99
CA LYS A 8 -16.11 -5.27 9.02
C LYS A 8 -16.12 -4.20 7.94
N ILE A 9 -15.89 -4.60 6.69
CA ILE A 9 -15.93 -3.74 5.50
C ILE A 9 -17.09 -4.22 4.61
N GLY A 10 -18.31 -3.83 4.96
CA GLY A 10 -19.51 -4.40 4.35
C GLY A 10 -19.63 -5.90 4.65
N ASP A 11 -19.60 -6.73 3.60
CA ASP A 11 -19.64 -8.20 3.68
C ASP A 11 -18.26 -8.85 3.90
N LEU A 12 -17.17 -8.10 3.79
CA LEU A 12 -15.82 -8.56 4.07
C LEU A 12 -15.51 -8.41 5.57
N VAL A 13 -15.10 -9.51 6.21
CA VAL A 13 -14.78 -9.54 7.63
C VAL A 13 -13.36 -10.02 7.83
N LEU A 14 -12.54 -9.18 8.45
CA LEU A 14 -11.20 -9.54 8.89
C LEU A 14 -11.27 -9.91 10.36
N GLN A 15 -10.92 -11.16 10.69
CA GLN A 15 -10.92 -11.65 12.07
C GLN A 15 -9.87 -10.91 12.92
N ARG A 16 -8.77 -10.52 12.30
CA ARG A 16 -7.77 -9.60 12.84
C ARG A 16 -7.87 -8.26 12.10
N PRO A 17 -8.09 -7.16 12.80
CA PRO A 17 -8.26 -5.84 12.18
C PRO A 17 -6.93 -5.24 11.70
N VAL A 18 -6.15 -6.05 10.99
CA VAL A 18 -4.82 -5.72 10.45
C VAL A 18 -4.84 -5.84 8.93
N ILE A 19 -4.36 -4.82 8.26
CA ILE A 19 -4.08 -4.81 6.84
C ILE A 19 -2.56 -4.74 6.67
N GLN A 20 -1.96 -5.68 5.97
CA GLN A 20 -0.56 -5.54 5.57
C GLN A 20 -0.48 -4.57 4.40
N GLY A 21 0.18 -3.43 4.61
CA GLY A 21 0.34 -2.39 3.60
C GLY A 21 1.17 -2.85 2.40
N GLY A 22 0.74 -2.49 1.20
CA GLY A 22 1.44 -2.86 -0.02
C GLY A 22 2.82 -2.21 -0.13
N MET A 23 3.84 -2.98 -0.46
CA MET A 23 5.23 -2.55 -0.57
C MET A 23 5.80 -2.99 -1.93
N GLY A 24 6.07 -2.04 -2.80
CA GLY A 24 6.73 -2.27 -4.09
C GLY A 24 8.21 -1.85 -4.03
N VAL A 25 9.03 -2.35 -4.88
CA VAL A 25 8.85 -3.39 -5.91
C VAL A 25 9.21 -4.75 -5.32
N GLY A 26 8.33 -5.76 -5.46
CA GLY A 26 8.72 -7.12 -5.12
C GLY A 26 8.82 -7.46 -3.63
N ILE A 27 8.42 -6.54 -2.73
CA ILE A 27 8.50 -6.71 -1.26
C ILE A 27 7.24 -7.39 -0.72
N SER A 28 6.06 -6.95 -1.15
CA SER A 28 4.80 -7.63 -0.84
C SER A 28 4.18 -8.23 -2.10
N LEU A 29 4.38 -9.52 -2.29
CA LEU A 29 3.79 -10.34 -3.34
C LEU A 29 2.92 -11.45 -2.71
N HIS A 30 2.82 -12.60 -3.37
CA HIS A 30 1.93 -13.67 -2.98
C HIS A 30 2.24 -14.31 -1.63
N LYS A 31 3.54 -14.44 -1.24
CA LYS A 31 3.90 -15.10 0.01
C LYS A 31 3.44 -14.28 1.21
N LEU A 32 3.86 -13.02 1.26
CA LEU A 32 3.50 -12.13 2.37
C LEU A 32 2.00 -11.91 2.41
N ALA A 33 1.39 -11.50 1.29
CA ALA A 33 -0.04 -11.22 1.25
C ALA A 33 -0.88 -12.45 1.58
N GLY A 34 -0.50 -13.63 1.07
CA GLY A 34 -1.15 -14.90 1.37
C GLY A 34 -1.02 -15.29 2.84
N ALA A 35 0.15 -15.15 3.44
CA ALA A 35 0.38 -15.46 4.85
C ALA A 35 -0.46 -14.58 5.79
N VAL A 36 -0.50 -13.27 5.55
CA VAL A 36 -1.33 -12.33 6.35
C VAL A 36 -2.82 -12.65 6.17
N ALA A 37 -3.25 -12.95 4.95
CA ALA A 37 -4.64 -13.33 4.69
C ALA A 37 -5.02 -14.66 5.37
N ALA A 38 -4.11 -15.63 5.40
CA ALA A 38 -4.29 -16.91 6.10
C ALA A 38 -4.36 -16.73 7.63
N SER A 39 -3.66 -15.72 8.18
CA SER A 39 -3.70 -15.42 9.62
C SER A 39 -4.98 -14.68 10.05
N GLY A 40 -5.83 -14.28 9.11
CA GLY A 40 -7.12 -13.61 9.38
C GLY A 40 -7.12 -12.10 9.22
N GLY A 41 -6.01 -11.50 8.79
CA GLY A 41 -5.90 -10.11 8.34
C GLY A 41 -6.22 -9.94 6.86
N MET A 42 -5.81 -8.82 6.28
CA MET A 42 -5.84 -8.58 4.83
C MET A 42 -4.42 -8.41 4.30
N GLY A 43 -4.02 -9.24 3.35
CA GLY A 43 -2.75 -9.09 2.64
C GLY A 43 -2.91 -8.24 1.38
N LEU A 44 -2.02 -7.28 1.17
CA LEU A 44 -2.01 -6.46 -0.03
C LEU A 44 -0.78 -6.74 -0.90
N ILE A 45 -1.05 -7.17 -2.14
CA ILE A 45 -0.04 -7.29 -3.19
C ILE A 45 0.20 -5.90 -3.80
N SER A 46 1.47 -5.48 -3.91
CA SER A 46 1.79 -4.23 -4.59
C SER A 46 1.91 -4.43 -6.09
N THR A 47 1.19 -3.61 -6.87
CA THR A 47 1.29 -3.64 -8.35
C THR A 47 2.49 -2.88 -8.90
N ALA A 48 3.22 -2.14 -8.06
CA ALA A 48 4.35 -1.32 -8.49
C ALA A 48 5.42 -2.20 -9.16
N GLN A 49 5.53 -2.13 -10.48
CA GLN A 49 6.47 -2.88 -11.31
C GLN A 49 6.46 -4.39 -11.04
N ILE A 50 5.30 -4.94 -10.72
CA ILE A 50 5.11 -6.33 -10.28
C ILE A 50 5.66 -7.37 -11.27
N GLY A 51 5.72 -7.02 -12.56
CA GLY A 51 6.28 -7.83 -13.64
C GLY A 51 7.81 -7.82 -13.75
N PHE A 52 8.54 -7.22 -12.81
CA PHE A 52 10.00 -7.01 -12.92
C PHE A 52 10.81 -8.31 -13.11
N ARG A 53 10.27 -9.45 -12.70
CA ARG A 53 10.87 -10.79 -12.90
C ARG A 53 10.49 -11.44 -14.23
N GLU A 54 9.58 -10.84 -15.01
CA GLU A 54 9.20 -11.37 -16.33
C GLU A 54 10.35 -11.16 -17.32
N PRO A 55 10.66 -12.15 -18.19
CA PRO A 55 11.79 -12.06 -19.10
C PRO A 55 11.67 -10.92 -20.13
N ASP A 56 10.44 -10.53 -20.45
CA ASP A 56 10.11 -9.46 -21.40
C ASP A 56 9.74 -8.12 -20.71
N PHE A 57 9.99 -7.97 -19.41
CA PHE A 57 9.63 -6.78 -18.64
C PHE A 57 10.16 -5.47 -19.26
N LYS A 58 11.37 -5.49 -19.85
CA LYS A 58 11.99 -4.32 -20.45
C LYS A 58 11.41 -3.97 -21.83
N THR A 59 10.84 -4.93 -22.53
CA THR A 59 10.37 -4.79 -23.92
C THR A 59 8.86 -4.80 -24.04
N ASN A 60 8.17 -5.44 -23.11
CA ASN A 60 6.71 -5.58 -23.08
C ASN A 60 6.14 -5.29 -21.68
N PHE A 61 6.50 -4.12 -21.16
CA PHE A 61 6.28 -3.69 -19.79
C PHE A 61 4.82 -3.87 -19.31
N VAL A 62 3.86 -3.45 -20.13
CA VAL A 62 2.44 -3.50 -19.74
C VAL A 62 1.98 -4.94 -19.54
N GLU A 63 2.18 -5.78 -20.55
CA GLU A 63 1.73 -7.17 -20.50
C GLU A 63 2.48 -7.99 -19.44
N ALA A 64 3.78 -7.73 -19.23
CA ALA A 64 4.55 -8.34 -18.16
C ALA A 64 3.92 -8.06 -16.77
N ASN A 65 3.51 -6.83 -16.52
CA ASN A 65 2.84 -6.49 -15.26
C ASN A 65 1.44 -7.11 -15.15
N LEU A 66 0.63 -7.13 -16.23
CA LEU A 66 -0.69 -7.75 -16.22
C LEU A 66 -0.60 -9.27 -15.94
N ARG A 67 0.33 -9.97 -16.59
CA ARG A 67 0.58 -11.40 -16.30
C ARG A 67 0.99 -11.62 -14.85
N ALA A 68 1.86 -10.77 -14.34
CA ALA A 68 2.32 -10.88 -12.95
C ALA A 68 1.19 -10.61 -11.94
N ILE A 69 0.29 -9.65 -12.18
CA ILE A 69 -0.90 -9.40 -11.34
C ILE A 69 -1.73 -10.69 -11.22
N ARG A 70 -2.07 -11.31 -12.35
CA ARG A 70 -2.83 -12.57 -12.38
C ARG A 70 -2.12 -13.69 -11.60
N ARG A 71 -0.84 -13.89 -11.89
CA ARG A 71 -0.02 -14.94 -11.26
C ARG A 71 0.12 -14.75 -9.76
N GLU A 72 0.43 -13.55 -9.31
CA GLU A 72 0.63 -13.28 -7.89
C GLU A 72 -0.68 -13.43 -7.09
N MET A 73 -1.81 -13.01 -7.65
CA MET A 73 -3.12 -13.25 -7.02
C MET A 73 -3.44 -14.74 -6.94
N GLN A 74 -3.24 -15.49 -8.02
CA GLN A 74 -3.48 -16.94 -8.02
C GLN A 74 -2.67 -17.64 -6.93
N LYS A 75 -1.35 -17.36 -6.86
CA LYS A 75 -0.47 -17.96 -5.84
C LYS A 75 -0.84 -17.55 -4.42
N ALA A 76 -1.22 -16.29 -4.20
CA ALA A 76 -1.69 -15.83 -2.89
C ALA A 76 -2.98 -16.55 -2.49
N ARG A 77 -3.88 -16.79 -3.45
CA ARG A 77 -5.13 -17.52 -3.24
C ARG A 77 -4.91 -19.01 -2.95
N GLU A 78 -3.84 -19.61 -3.47
CA GLU A 78 -3.40 -20.98 -3.11
C GLU A 78 -2.98 -21.07 -1.63
N ILE A 79 -2.32 -20.02 -1.09
CA ILE A 79 -1.94 -19.95 0.32
C ILE A 79 -3.16 -19.67 1.21
N ALA A 80 -4.03 -18.76 0.80
CA ALA A 80 -5.20 -18.34 1.57
C ALA A 80 -6.49 -18.38 0.72
N PRO A 81 -7.08 -19.57 0.47
CA PRO A 81 -8.23 -19.73 -0.42
C PRO A 81 -9.45 -18.89 -0.02
N LYS A 82 -9.64 -18.64 1.27
CA LYS A 82 -10.76 -17.88 1.85
C LYS A 82 -10.30 -16.59 2.54
N GLY A 83 -9.00 -16.31 2.55
CA GLY A 83 -8.44 -15.12 3.18
C GLY A 83 -8.72 -13.84 2.38
N ALA A 84 -8.66 -12.69 3.03
CA ALA A 84 -8.82 -11.41 2.38
C ALA A 84 -7.52 -10.98 1.69
N ILE A 85 -7.55 -10.88 0.36
CA ILE A 85 -6.39 -10.51 -0.47
C ILE A 85 -6.78 -9.35 -1.37
N GLY A 86 -6.02 -8.26 -1.29
CA GLY A 86 -6.22 -7.08 -2.13
C GLY A 86 -4.97 -6.65 -2.87
N PHE A 87 -5.09 -5.55 -3.59
CA PHE A 87 -3.95 -4.88 -4.21
C PHE A 87 -3.78 -3.46 -3.70
N ASN A 88 -2.52 -3.07 -3.52
CA ASN A 88 -2.14 -1.68 -3.40
C ASN A 88 -1.72 -1.16 -4.77
N ILE A 89 -2.35 -0.08 -5.23
CA ILE A 89 -2.15 0.50 -6.57
C ILE A 89 -1.89 2.00 -6.45
N MET A 90 -0.73 2.45 -6.92
CA MET A 90 -0.34 3.86 -6.90
C MET A 90 -1.00 4.63 -8.05
N VAL A 91 -1.69 5.73 -7.74
CA VAL A 91 -2.33 6.62 -8.73
C VAL A 91 -1.31 7.21 -9.70
N ALA A 92 -0.11 7.55 -9.22
CA ALA A 92 0.95 8.16 -10.01
C ALA A 92 1.54 7.25 -11.09
N THR A 93 1.19 5.96 -11.11
CA THR A 93 1.71 5.02 -12.12
C THR A 93 1.00 5.19 -13.46
N LYS A 94 1.78 5.11 -14.55
CA LYS A 94 1.23 5.01 -15.90
C LYS A 94 0.38 3.74 -16.02
N HIS A 95 -0.70 3.79 -16.78
CA HIS A 95 -1.63 2.68 -16.95
C HIS A 95 -2.36 2.26 -15.65
N TYR A 96 -2.57 3.20 -14.73
CA TYR A 96 -3.28 2.96 -13.48
C TYR A 96 -4.63 2.25 -13.68
N ASP A 97 -5.38 2.64 -14.72
CA ASP A 97 -6.64 2.01 -15.11
C ASP A 97 -6.51 0.52 -15.44
N LEU A 98 -5.44 0.14 -16.16
CA LEU A 98 -5.19 -1.27 -16.52
C LEU A 98 -4.87 -2.10 -15.28
N TRP A 99 -4.05 -1.55 -14.36
CA TRP A 99 -3.72 -2.26 -13.11
C TRP A 99 -4.95 -2.47 -12.24
N VAL A 100 -5.81 -1.47 -12.10
CA VAL A 100 -7.08 -1.59 -11.36
C VAL A 100 -7.98 -2.65 -11.98
N LYS A 101 -8.21 -2.58 -13.28
CA LYS A 101 -9.06 -3.55 -13.99
C LYS A 101 -8.53 -4.98 -13.86
N GLU A 102 -7.23 -5.18 -14.06
CA GLU A 102 -6.63 -6.51 -13.98
C GLU A 102 -6.68 -7.08 -12.56
N ALA A 103 -6.41 -6.26 -11.54
CA ALA A 103 -6.53 -6.67 -10.14
C ALA A 103 -7.96 -7.15 -9.81
N ILE A 104 -8.98 -6.44 -10.28
CA ILE A 104 -10.39 -6.82 -10.09
C ILE A 104 -10.71 -8.13 -10.83
N LYS A 105 -10.32 -8.25 -12.10
CA LYS A 105 -10.51 -9.46 -12.90
C LYS A 105 -9.80 -10.69 -12.31
N SER A 106 -8.67 -10.46 -11.63
CA SER A 106 -7.93 -11.51 -10.94
C SER A 106 -8.57 -11.96 -9.61
N GLY A 107 -9.69 -11.35 -9.19
CA GLY A 107 -10.43 -11.76 -7.99
C GLY A 107 -9.96 -11.12 -6.69
N ALA A 108 -9.49 -9.87 -6.74
CA ALA A 108 -9.19 -9.08 -5.56
C ALA A 108 -10.41 -8.89 -4.65
N ASP A 109 -10.20 -8.91 -3.33
CA ASP A 109 -11.21 -8.55 -2.34
C ASP A 109 -11.27 -7.04 -2.10
N ALA A 110 -10.12 -6.36 -2.21
CA ALA A 110 -10.00 -4.91 -2.03
C ALA A 110 -8.95 -4.29 -2.97
N ILE A 111 -9.16 -3.01 -3.29
CA ILE A 111 -8.16 -2.12 -3.90
C ILE A 111 -7.92 -0.97 -2.92
N VAL A 112 -6.69 -0.85 -2.45
CA VAL A 112 -6.21 0.28 -1.64
C VAL A 112 -5.34 1.15 -2.53
N SER A 113 -5.69 2.43 -2.68
CA SER A 113 -5.01 3.28 -3.66
C SER A 113 -4.59 4.63 -3.07
N GLY A 114 -3.35 4.98 -3.31
CA GLY A 114 -2.68 6.19 -2.81
C GLY A 114 -1.59 6.68 -3.77
N ALA A 115 -0.63 7.45 -3.24
CA ALA A 115 0.36 8.19 -4.05
C ALA A 115 -0.33 9.07 -5.11
N GLY A 116 -1.26 9.89 -4.63
CA GLY A 116 -2.22 10.69 -5.34
C GLY A 116 -3.67 10.33 -4.95
N LEU A 117 -4.63 11.22 -5.22
CA LEU A 117 -6.03 10.96 -4.93
C LEU A 117 -6.66 10.07 -6.01
N PRO A 118 -7.22 8.89 -5.67
CA PRO A 118 -7.77 7.94 -6.62
C PRO A 118 -9.17 8.35 -7.13
N VAL A 119 -9.28 9.52 -7.72
CA VAL A 119 -10.56 10.13 -8.12
C VAL A 119 -11.35 9.24 -9.09
N ARG A 120 -10.65 8.55 -10.00
CA ARG A 120 -11.27 7.70 -11.03
C ARG A 120 -11.33 6.21 -10.67
N LEU A 121 -10.94 5.82 -9.45
CA LEU A 121 -10.98 4.42 -9.05
C LEU A 121 -12.37 3.76 -9.18
N PRO A 122 -13.49 4.42 -8.79
CA PRO A 122 -14.81 3.85 -9.00
C PRO A 122 -15.17 3.63 -10.48
N GLU A 123 -14.74 4.53 -11.37
CA GLU A 123 -14.97 4.43 -12.81
C GLU A 123 -14.26 3.21 -13.41
N TYR A 124 -13.01 3.00 -13.02
CA TYR A 124 -12.21 1.85 -13.49
C TYR A 124 -12.73 0.53 -12.94
N ALA A 125 -13.21 0.52 -11.69
CA ALA A 125 -13.85 -0.64 -11.11
C ALA A 125 -15.15 -1.00 -11.86
N GLN A 126 -15.97 -0.01 -12.17
CA GLN A 126 -17.20 -0.22 -12.94
C GLN A 126 -16.89 -0.75 -14.35
N ALA A 127 -15.89 -0.18 -15.04
CA ALA A 127 -15.45 -0.65 -16.35
C ALA A 127 -14.97 -2.12 -16.30
N ALA A 128 -14.22 -2.52 -15.25
CA ALA A 128 -13.82 -3.91 -15.08
C ALA A 128 -15.02 -4.85 -14.96
N TYR A 129 -16.05 -4.47 -14.21
CA TYR A 129 -17.28 -5.28 -14.07
C TYR A 129 -18.06 -5.39 -15.38
N GLU A 130 -18.10 -4.34 -16.19
CA GLU A 130 -18.74 -4.36 -17.50
C GLU A 130 -17.99 -5.28 -18.46
N GLU A 131 -16.66 -5.20 -18.49
CA GLU A 131 -15.81 -6.09 -19.29
C GLU A 131 -15.96 -7.56 -18.85
N MET A 132 -16.03 -7.85 -17.54
CA MET A 132 -16.28 -9.20 -17.03
C MET A 132 -17.66 -9.74 -17.44
N LYS A 133 -18.70 -8.90 -17.37
CA LYS A 133 -20.06 -9.28 -17.77
C LYS A 133 -20.16 -9.54 -19.28
N ALA A 134 -19.49 -8.72 -20.10
CA ALA A 134 -19.45 -8.93 -21.54
C ALA A 134 -18.76 -10.25 -21.89
N GLY A 135 -17.60 -10.54 -21.29
CA GLY A 135 -16.88 -11.81 -21.48
C GLY A 135 -17.70 -13.04 -21.03
N ILE A 136 -18.50 -12.92 -19.95
CA ILE A 136 -19.44 -13.96 -19.53
C ILE A 136 -20.57 -14.11 -20.57
N ALA A 137 -21.08 -13.02 -21.12
CA ALA A 137 -22.14 -13.08 -22.13
C ALA A 137 -21.67 -13.76 -23.42
N ASP A 138 -20.45 -13.46 -23.87
CA ASP A 138 -19.84 -14.09 -25.05
C ASP A 138 -19.55 -15.58 -24.84
N ALA A 139 -19.22 -15.97 -23.59
CA ALA A 139 -19.03 -17.38 -23.22
C ALA A 139 -20.35 -18.16 -23.04
N LYS A 140 -21.49 -17.46 -22.97
CA LYS A 140 -22.83 -18.00 -22.67
C LYS A 140 -23.47 -18.83 -23.77
N GLU A 141 -22.98 -18.82 -24.96
CA GLU A 141 -23.49 -19.79 -25.96
C GLU A 141 -23.32 -21.26 -25.53
N ASN A 142 -22.60 -21.51 -24.41
CA ASN A 142 -22.29 -22.87 -23.94
C ASN A 142 -22.43 -23.17 -22.43
N CYS A 143 -22.92 -22.26 -21.54
CA CYS A 143 -23.03 -22.60 -20.11
C CYS A 143 -23.96 -21.72 -19.27
N GLU A 144 -25.20 -22.20 -18.99
CA GLU A 144 -26.17 -21.52 -18.13
C GLU A 144 -25.80 -21.45 -16.65
N GLU A 145 -24.95 -22.34 -16.15
CA GLU A 145 -24.61 -22.46 -14.72
C GLU A 145 -23.57 -21.43 -14.26
N PHE A 146 -22.66 -21.02 -15.14
CA PHE A 146 -21.64 -20.00 -14.84
C PHE A 146 -22.20 -18.58 -14.73
N CYS A 147 -23.37 -18.35 -15.29
CA CYS A 147 -24.00 -17.02 -15.41
C CYS A 147 -24.74 -16.55 -14.16
N LYS A 148 -24.90 -17.40 -13.16
CA LYS A 148 -25.60 -17.07 -11.90
C LYS A 148 -24.64 -16.56 -10.79
N GLN A 149 -23.33 -16.65 -10.95
CA GLN A 149 -22.39 -16.04 -10.01
C GLN A 149 -22.40 -14.53 -10.21
N ALA A 150 -23.06 -13.83 -9.29
CA ALA A 150 -22.94 -12.37 -9.22
C ALA A 150 -21.45 -11.98 -9.14
N VAL A 151 -20.99 -11.11 -10.03
CA VAL A 151 -19.61 -10.60 -9.99
C VAL A 151 -19.40 -9.96 -8.63
N LYS A 152 -18.51 -10.53 -7.81
CA LYS A 152 -18.20 -10.03 -6.49
C LYS A 152 -17.66 -8.60 -6.60
N LYS A 153 -18.28 -7.66 -5.90
CA LYS A 153 -17.78 -6.29 -5.86
C LYS A 153 -16.57 -6.18 -4.95
N VAL A 154 -15.47 -5.69 -5.50
CA VAL A 154 -14.25 -5.37 -4.76
C VAL A 154 -14.48 -4.19 -3.82
N LYS A 155 -13.84 -4.17 -2.65
CA LYS A 155 -13.85 -3.03 -1.73
C LYS A 155 -12.85 -1.97 -2.19
N LEU A 156 -13.27 -0.72 -2.27
CA LEU A 156 -12.46 0.39 -2.75
C LEU A 156 -12.10 1.32 -1.59
N ALA A 157 -10.81 1.54 -1.39
CA ALA A 157 -10.29 2.42 -0.34
C ALA A 157 -9.28 3.42 -0.87
N PRO A 158 -9.50 4.72 -0.68
CA PRO A 158 -8.47 5.73 -0.83
C PRO A 158 -7.52 5.73 0.37
N ILE A 159 -6.25 6.08 0.13
CA ILE A 159 -5.32 6.51 1.18
C ILE A 159 -5.39 8.03 1.26
N VAL A 160 -5.57 8.56 2.46
CA VAL A 160 -5.62 9.99 2.76
C VAL A 160 -4.68 10.32 3.91
N SER A 161 -4.18 11.56 3.96
CA SER A 161 -3.26 12.01 5.02
C SER A 161 -3.79 13.21 5.79
N SER A 162 -4.93 13.77 5.36
CA SER A 162 -5.54 14.93 6.00
C SER A 162 -7.06 14.97 5.83
N ALA A 163 -7.76 15.71 6.71
CA ALA A 163 -9.20 15.95 6.59
C ALA A 163 -9.56 16.61 5.26
N LYS A 164 -8.69 17.50 4.75
CA LYS A 164 -8.86 18.11 3.43
C LYS A 164 -8.85 17.05 2.31
N SER A 165 -7.90 16.13 2.31
CA SER A 165 -7.83 15.07 1.29
C SER A 165 -9.01 14.10 1.40
N ALA A 166 -9.43 13.73 2.61
CA ALA A 166 -10.62 12.92 2.87
C ALA A 166 -11.89 13.62 2.34
N GLN A 167 -12.07 14.90 2.64
CA GLN A 167 -13.20 15.69 2.16
C GLN A 167 -13.23 15.79 0.63
N VAL A 168 -12.07 16.00 0.00
CA VAL A 168 -11.97 16.11 -1.47
C VAL A 168 -12.35 14.79 -2.13
N ILE A 169 -11.78 13.66 -1.69
CA ILE A 169 -12.02 12.36 -2.33
C ILE A 169 -13.46 11.90 -2.14
N CYS A 170 -14.01 11.98 -0.92
CA CYS A 170 -15.40 11.61 -0.66
C CYS A 170 -16.38 12.47 -1.46
N ARG A 171 -16.16 13.80 -1.53
CA ARG A 171 -16.98 14.71 -2.32
C ARG A 171 -16.95 14.40 -3.82
N LEU A 172 -15.75 14.08 -4.35
CA LEU A 172 -15.63 13.78 -5.78
C LEU A 172 -16.31 12.45 -6.14
N TRP A 173 -16.16 11.42 -5.29
CA TRP A 173 -16.84 10.14 -5.51
C TRP A 173 -18.36 10.28 -5.38
N ASP A 174 -18.82 11.01 -4.36
CA ASP A 174 -20.26 11.32 -4.18
C ASP A 174 -20.83 12.05 -5.40
N ARG A 175 -20.20 13.12 -5.85
CA ARG A 175 -20.73 13.94 -6.96
C ARG A 175 -20.70 13.19 -8.29
N LYS A 176 -19.60 12.52 -8.60
CA LYS A 176 -19.36 11.94 -9.92
C LYS A 176 -19.94 10.54 -10.06
N TYR A 177 -19.88 9.73 -9.02
CA TYR A 177 -20.22 8.29 -9.10
C TYR A 177 -21.37 7.89 -8.19
N LYS A 178 -21.93 8.82 -7.38
CA LYS A 178 -22.98 8.53 -6.39
C LYS A 178 -22.60 7.38 -5.46
N GLN A 179 -21.33 7.34 -5.05
CA GLN A 179 -20.82 6.36 -4.10
C GLN A 179 -19.78 7.00 -3.15
N VAL A 180 -19.44 6.26 -2.12
CA VAL A 180 -18.43 6.60 -1.12
C VAL A 180 -17.46 5.44 -0.97
N PRO A 181 -16.27 5.64 -0.36
CA PRO A 181 -15.35 4.55 -0.04
C PRO A 181 -16.01 3.41 0.73
N ASP A 182 -15.50 2.20 0.57
CA ASP A 182 -15.90 1.07 1.41
C ASP A 182 -15.20 1.10 2.77
N PHE A 183 -13.99 1.64 2.81
CA PHE A 183 -13.21 2.02 3.99
C PHE A 183 -12.19 3.08 3.59
N VAL A 184 -11.56 3.71 4.58
CA VAL A 184 -10.54 4.75 4.34
C VAL A 184 -9.27 4.36 5.08
N VAL A 185 -8.12 4.43 4.40
CA VAL A 185 -6.80 4.31 5.05
C VAL A 185 -6.26 5.69 5.32
N VAL A 186 -5.93 5.97 6.59
CA VAL A 186 -5.35 7.24 7.04
C VAL A 186 -3.86 7.03 7.27
N GLU A 187 -3.06 7.54 6.35
CA GLU A 187 -1.61 7.41 6.42
C GLU A 187 -0.97 8.57 7.16
N GLY A 188 -0.29 8.27 8.27
CA GLY A 188 0.37 9.24 9.12
C GLY A 188 1.79 9.63 8.68
N PRO A 189 2.33 10.72 9.27
CA PRO A 189 3.64 11.27 8.91
C PRO A 189 4.82 10.36 9.29
N LEU A 190 4.60 9.31 10.07
CA LEU A 190 5.61 8.29 10.40
C LEU A 190 5.64 7.10 9.43
N ALA A 191 4.82 7.13 8.38
CA ALA A 191 4.78 6.08 7.35
C ALA A 191 6.11 5.96 6.58
N GLY A 192 6.22 4.90 5.80
CA GLY A 192 7.34 4.61 4.92
C GLY A 192 7.01 4.78 3.44
N GLY A 193 8.03 4.77 2.60
CA GLY A 193 7.84 5.01 1.17
C GLY A 193 7.46 6.45 0.88
N HIS A 194 6.62 6.66 -0.12
CA HIS A 194 6.13 7.99 -0.48
C HIS A 194 5.16 8.52 0.58
N LEU A 195 5.37 9.75 1.03
CA LEU A 195 4.59 10.37 2.09
C LEU A 195 3.59 11.36 1.49
N GLY A 196 2.35 11.31 1.94
CA GLY A 196 1.27 12.23 1.55
C GLY A 196 1.36 13.61 2.21
N PHE A 197 2.55 14.04 2.60
CA PHE A 197 2.86 15.28 3.31
C PHE A 197 3.96 16.04 2.57
N SER A 198 3.95 17.37 2.65
CA SER A 198 5.12 18.18 2.29
C SER A 198 6.21 18.07 3.38
N ARG A 199 7.41 18.56 3.09
CA ARG A 199 8.48 18.60 4.11
C ARG A 199 8.14 19.53 5.26
N GLU A 200 7.47 20.62 4.97
CA GLU A 200 7.00 21.61 5.95
C GLU A 200 5.99 20.97 6.91
N GLU A 201 5.00 20.24 6.36
CA GLU A 201 4.02 19.49 7.17
C GLU A 201 4.68 18.39 8.02
N LEU A 202 5.66 17.67 7.47
CA LEU A 202 6.42 16.69 8.26
C LEU A 202 7.18 17.34 9.41
N ALA A 203 7.76 18.52 9.19
CA ALA A 203 8.47 19.27 10.22
C ALA A 203 7.52 19.79 11.32
N GLU A 204 6.31 20.26 10.96
CA GLU A 204 5.27 20.68 11.91
C GLU A 204 4.86 19.52 12.85
N TYR A 205 4.80 18.29 12.34
CA TYR A 205 4.56 17.12 13.17
C TYR A 205 5.83 16.60 13.88
N GLY A 206 7.01 17.20 13.67
CA GLY A 206 8.29 16.69 14.20
C GLY A 206 8.71 15.35 13.61
N ALA A 207 8.25 15.04 12.41
CA ALA A 207 8.46 13.75 11.72
C ALA A 207 9.61 13.79 10.68
N ASP A 208 10.19 14.97 10.41
CA ASP A 208 11.35 15.16 9.50
C ASP A 208 12.65 15.42 10.28
N THR A 209 12.92 14.64 11.31
CA THR A 209 14.14 14.73 12.10
C THR A 209 14.76 13.37 12.32
N LYS A 210 16.07 13.37 12.67
CA LYS A 210 16.76 12.13 13.05
C LYS A 210 16.36 11.61 14.43
N ASP A 211 15.62 12.38 15.20
CA ASP A 211 15.20 12.02 16.56
C ASP A 211 13.73 11.56 16.64
N VAL A 212 13.13 11.20 15.53
CA VAL A 212 11.84 10.50 15.49
C VAL A 212 12.00 9.13 16.20
N PRO A 213 11.06 8.70 17.09
CA PRO A 213 9.78 9.35 17.38
C PRO A 213 9.80 10.39 18.50
N ASN A 214 10.95 10.70 19.14
CA ASN A 214 10.99 11.59 20.31
C ASN A 214 10.54 13.02 20.01
N THR A 215 10.77 13.48 18.77
CA THR A 215 10.33 14.82 18.29
C THR A 215 8.92 14.84 17.77
N TYR A 216 8.28 13.66 17.62
CA TYR A 216 6.98 13.52 16.99
C TYR A 216 5.86 14.08 17.89
N ASN A 217 5.05 14.97 17.34
CA ASN A 217 3.90 15.55 18.02
C ASN A 217 2.66 14.68 17.81
N GLN A 218 2.53 13.64 18.62
CA GLN A 218 1.42 12.69 18.56
C GLN A 218 0.06 13.39 18.73
N GLU A 219 -0.05 14.32 19.67
CA GLU A 219 -1.32 15.01 19.95
C GLU A 219 -1.81 15.85 18.76
N ALA A 220 -0.90 16.53 18.06
CA ALA A 220 -1.25 17.29 16.87
C ALA A 220 -1.77 16.38 15.75
N TYR A 221 -1.14 15.22 15.55
CA TYR A 221 -1.60 14.29 14.53
C TYR A 221 -2.90 13.58 14.93
N ASP A 222 -3.09 13.26 16.20
CA ASP A 222 -4.33 12.68 16.72
C ASP A 222 -5.55 13.57 16.46
N LYS A 223 -5.38 14.90 16.52
CA LYS A 223 -6.43 15.86 16.16
C LYS A 223 -6.79 15.76 14.68
N GLU A 224 -5.78 15.61 13.81
CA GLU A 224 -6.01 15.46 12.37
C GLU A 224 -6.74 14.15 12.07
N VAL A 225 -6.36 13.03 12.71
CA VAL A 225 -7.04 11.74 12.58
C VAL A 225 -8.51 11.85 12.98
N ARG A 226 -8.82 12.52 14.10
CA ARG A 226 -10.22 12.76 14.52
C ARG A 226 -10.98 13.61 13.49
N SER A 227 -10.35 14.65 12.95
CA SER A 227 -10.96 15.48 11.91
C SER A 227 -11.24 14.69 10.63
N ILE A 228 -10.38 13.75 10.25
CA ILE A 228 -10.63 12.83 9.14
C ILE A 228 -11.85 11.93 9.45
N MET A 229 -11.94 11.38 10.66
CA MET A 229 -13.08 10.55 11.08
C MET A 229 -14.41 11.32 11.04
N GLU A 230 -14.41 12.60 11.44
CA GLU A 230 -15.60 13.46 11.34
C GLU A 230 -16.04 13.66 9.89
N VAL A 231 -15.09 13.87 8.97
CA VAL A 231 -15.39 13.94 7.53
C VAL A 231 -16.02 12.64 7.06
N VAL A 232 -15.42 11.49 7.38
CA VAL A 232 -15.94 10.17 6.97
C VAL A 232 -17.35 9.96 7.52
N LYS A 233 -17.59 10.27 8.79
CA LYS A 233 -18.90 10.16 9.45
C LYS A 233 -20.00 10.95 8.71
N THR A 234 -19.70 12.15 8.21
CA THR A 234 -20.66 12.93 7.40
C THR A 234 -21.16 12.14 6.18
N TYR A 235 -20.28 11.36 5.54
CA TYR A 235 -20.63 10.56 4.38
C TYR A 235 -21.27 9.22 4.78
N GLU A 236 -20.92 8.63 5.91
CA GLU A 236 -21.64 7.48 6.48
C GLU A 236 -23.12 7.81 6.71
N GLU A 237 -23.38 8.94 7.37
CA GLU A 237 -24.75 9.43 7.64
C GLU A 237 -25.51 9.69 6.34
N LYS A 238 -24.88 10.33 5.36
CA LYS A 238 -25.49 10.63 4.07
C LYS A 238 -25.88 9.36 3.30
N TYR A 239 -25.03 8.35 3.31
CA TYR A 239 -25.22 7.11 2.54
C TYR A 239 -25.84 5.96 3.33
N GLN A 240 -26.09 6.15 4.64
CA GLN A 240 -26.52 5.11 5.56
C GLN A 240 -25.66 3.84 5.43
N LYS A 241 -24.34 4.05 5.28
CA LYS A 241 -23.34 3.02 5.05
C LYS A 241 -22.17 3.23 5.98
N HIS A 242 -21.83 2.19 6.73
CA HIS A 242 -20.62 2.24 7.56
C HIS A 242 -19.34 2.25 6.69
N ILE A 243 -18.38 3.13 7.03
CA ILE A 243 -17.11 3.35 6.33
C ILE A 243 -15.98 3.25 7.37
N PRO A 244 -15.45 2.06 7.65
CA PRO A 244 -14.39 1.91 8.63
C PRO A 244 -13.17 2.76 8.33
N VAL A 245 -12.56 3.33 9.38
CA VAL A 245 -11.29 4.03 9.28
C VAL A 245 -10.17 3.12 9.76
N VAL A 246 -9.17 2.95 8.93
CA VAL A 246 -7.96 2.17 9.17
C VAL A 246 -6.77 3.13 9.22
N THR A 247 -6.06 3.20 10.35
CA THR A 247 -4.90 4.08 10.50
C THR A 247 -3.60 3.37 10.10
N ALA A 248 -2.64 4.13 9.61
CA ALA A 248 -1.35 3.64 9.13
C ALA A 248 -0.21 4.63 9.46
N GLY A 249 1.01 4.13 9.50
CA GLY A 249 2.21 4.93 9.72
C GLY A 249 2.67 4.96 11.17
N GLY A 250 3.89 4.48 11.42
CA GLY A 250 4.50 4.45 12.75
C GLY A 250 4.05 3.31 13.66
N ILE A 251 3.08 2.53 13.28
CA ILE A 251 2.54 1.41 14.08
C ILE A 251 3.52 0.24 14.05
N TYR A 252 4.01 -0.16 15.23
CA TYR A 252 5.01 -1.20 15.37
C TYR A 252 4.74 -2.16 16.54
N THR A 253 4.12 -1.69 17.62
CA THR A 253 3.83 -2.44 18.85
C THR A 253 2.34 -2.53 19.11
N HIS A 254 1.98 -3.38 20.06
CA HIS A 254 0.61 -3.50 20.56
C HIS A 254 0.09 -2.20 21.18
N GLU A 255 0.96 -1.45 21.86
CA GLU A 255 0.61 -0.13 22.43
C GLU A 255 0.25 0.86 21.33
N ASP A 256 1.00 0.85 20.21
CA ASP A 256 0.68 1.70 19.06
C ASP A 256 -0.72 1.35 18.50
N VAL A 257 -1.02 0.07 18.37
CA VAL A 257 -2.35 -0.41 17.90
C VAL A 257 -3.45 0.01 18.87
N LYS A 258 -3.24 -0.20 20.17
CA LYS A 258 -4.19 0.19 21.21
C LYS A 258 -4.50 1.68 21.14
N HIS A 259 -3.48 2.52 21.01
CA HIS A 259 -3.66 3.97 20.83
C HIS A 259 -4.55 4.31 19.64
N GLN A 260 -4.34 3.65 18.48
CA GLN A 260 -5.19 3.89 17.32
C GLN A 260 -6.66 3.52 17.54
N PHE A 261 -6.91 2.41 18.24
CA PHE A 261 -8.28 2.01 18.58
C PHE A 261 -8.93 2.94 19.62
N GLU A 262 -8.16 3.47 20.55
CA GLU A 262 -8.63 4.50 21.52
C GLU A 262 -8.96 5.82 20.81
N LEU A 263 -8.32 6.13 19.67
CA LEU A 263 -8.70 7.25 18.81
C LEU A 263 -10.01 7.04 18.06
N GLY A 264 -10.44 5.77 17.90
CA GLY A 264 -11.65 5.39 17.17
C GLY A 264 -11.39 4.68 15.84
N ALA A 265 -10.14 4.34 15.51
CA ALA A 265 -9.85 3.49 14.36
C ALA A 265 -10.42 2.08 14.56
N GLU A 266 -10.86 1.44 13.50
CA GLU A 266 -11.42 0.09 13.54
C GLU A 266 -10.44 -0.97 13.03
N GLY A 267 -9.34 -0.53 12.46
CA GLY A 267 -8.24 -1.38 12.02
C GLY A 267 -6.95 -0.58 11.87
N VAL A 268 -5.86 -1.29 11.68
CA VAL A 268 -4.54 -0.70 11.41
C VAL A 268 -3.95 -1.26 10.13
N GLN A 269 -3.23 -0.41 9.37
CA GLN A 269 -2.41 -0.87 8.27
C GLN A 269 -0.94 -0.79 8.67
N VAL A 270 -0.24 -1.91 8.55
CA VAL A 270 1.17 -2.09 8.96
C VAL A 270 1.98 -2.61 7.79
N ALA A 271 3.14 -2.01 7.52
CA ALA A 271 4.04 -2.43 6.44
C ALA A 271 5.42 -2.82 6.98
N THR A 272 6.14 -1.87 7.53
CA THR A 272 7.54 -2.01 7.99
C THR A 272 7.77 -3.23 8.86
N ARG A 273 6.86 -3.53 9.78
CA ARG A 273 6.96 -4.64 10.71
C ARG A 273 6.93 -6.02 10.03
N PHE A 274 6.27 -6.09 8.85
CA PHE A 274 6.19 -7.32 8.06
C PHE A 274 7.37 -7.53 7.10
N VAL A 275 8.26 -6.54 6.92
CA VAL A 275 9.42 -6.68 6.03
C VAL A 275 10.39 -7.76 6.52
N THR A 276 10.63 -7.80 7.82
CA THR A 276 11.52 -8.77 8.45
C THR A 276 10.78 -10.05 8.86
N THR A 277 9.95 -10.59 7.93
CA THR A 277 9.30 -11.88 8.12
C THR A 277 9.81 -12.92 7.12
N GLU A 278 9.71 -14.20 7.48
CA GLU A 278 10.09 -15.32 6.60
C GLU A 278 9.29 -15.24 5.29
N GLU A 279 8.00 -14.91 5.38
CA GLU A 279 7.06 -14.89 4.26
C GLU A 279 7.15 -13.63 3.40
N CYS A 280 7.85 -12.58 3.86
CA CYS A 280 8.10 -11.40 3.03
C CYS A 280 8.85 -11.79 1.75
N ASP A 281 8.36 -11.32 0.59
CA ASP A 281 8.89 -11.67 -0.74
C ASP A 281 10.21 -10.96 -1.08
N ALA A 282 10.66 -10.04 -0.20
CA ALA A 282 11.95 -9.36 -0.31
C ALA A 282 13.12 -10.35 -0.19
N PRO A 283 14.24 -10.11 -0.89
CA PRO A 283 15.47 -10.89 -0.71
C PRO A 283 16.02 -10.70 0.72
N ASP A 284 16.82 -11.67 1.17
CA ASP A 284 17.41 -11.65 2.52
C ASP A 284 18.26 -10.40 2.74
N ALA A 285 19.01 -9.94 1.76
CA ALA A 285 19.78 -8.69 1.81
C ALA A 285 18.89 -7.50 2.22
N TYR A 286 17.72 -7.34 1.61
CA TYR A 286 16.75 -6.28 1.97
C TYR A 286 16.29 -6.38 3.44
N LYS A 287 16.01 -7.61 3.91
CA LYS A 287 15.59 -7.86 5.30
C LYS A 287 16.74 -7.53 6.28
N GLN A 288 17.97 -7.91 5.92
CA GLN A 288 19.15 -7.61 6.72
C GLN A 288 19.45 -6.11 6.78
N ALA A 289 19.21 -5.36 5.70
CA ALA A 289 19.33 -3.91 5.71
C ALA A 289 18.44 -3.25 6.77
N TYR A 290 17.23 -3.78 7.01
CA TYR A 290 16.35 -3.32 8.08
C TYR A 290 16.90 -3.68 9.47
N ILE A 291 17.40 -4.91 9.66
CA ILE A 291 17.94 -5.39 10.94
C ILE A 291 19.20 -4.62 11.31
N ASN A 292 20.01 -4.26 10.32
CA ASN A 292 21.25 -3.53 10.52
C ASN A 292 21.06 -2.01 10.63
N ALA A 293 19.90 -1.48 10.22
CA ALA A 293 19.63 -0.05 10.23
C ALA A 293 19.60 0.51 11.66
N LYS A 294 20.23 1.65 11.85
CA LYS A 294 20.13 2.44 13.06
C LYS A 294 19.10 3.54 12.91
N LYS A 295 18.69 4.14 14.02
CA LYS A 295 17.72 5.23 14.03
C LYS A 295 18.17 6.41 13.15
N GLU A 296 19.42 6.76 13.19
CA GLU A 296 20.04 7.83 12.40
C GLU A 296 20.11 7.55 10.89
N ASP A 297 19.97 6.28 10.48
CA ASP A 297 19.95 5.88 9.07
C ASP A 297 18.57 6.10 8.43
N ILE A 298 17.53 6.34 9.22
CA ILE A 298 16.18 6.58 8.70
C ILE A 298 16.06 8.06 8.29
N VAL A 299 15.92 8.29 6.98
CA VAL A 299 15.97 9.64 6.40
C VAL A 299 14.76 9.92 5.50
N ILE A 300 14.45 11.22 5.35
CA ILE A 300 13.53 11.68 4.31
C ILE A 300 14.35 12.09 3.08
N THR A 301 14.00 11.54 1.93
CA THR A 301 14.60 11.85 0.63
C THR A 301 13.56 12.38 -0.35
N GLN A 302 13.99 13.10 -1.37
CA GLN A 302 13.13 13.51 -2.48
C GLN A 302 13.02 12.36 -3.49
N SER A 303 11.80 11.90 -3.70
CA SER A 303 11.54 10.86 -4.70
C SER A 303 11.32 11.45 -6.10
N PRO A 304 11.72 10.73 -7.17
CA PRO A 304 11.37 11.07 -8.55
C PRO A 304 9.85 11.18 -8.83
N VAL A 305 9.02 10.66 -7.95
CA VAL A 305 7.55 10.80 -8.02
C VAL A 305 7.08 12.20 -7.66
N GLY A 306 7.98 13.05 -7.14
CA GLY A 306 7.66 14.43 -6.73
C GLY A 306 7.19 14.55 -5.27
N MET A 307 7.18 13.46 -4.51
CA MET A 307 6.79 13.40 -3.10
C MET A 307 8.02 13.14 -2.22
N PRO A 308 8.05 13.60 -0.96
CA PRO A 308 9.01 13.10 0.01
C PRO A 308 8.87 11.59 0.21
N GLY A 309 9.98 10.92 0.50
CA GLY A 309 9.98 9.49 0.77
C GLY A 309 10.86 9.15 1.96
N ARG A 310 10.41 8.24 2.83
CA ARG A 310 11.24 7.76 3.94
C ARG A 310 11.93 6.47 3.57
N ALA A 311 13.25 6.43 3.79
CA ALA A 311 14.09 5.32 3.39
C ALA A 311 15.28 5.14 4.35
N ILE A 312 15.94 3.99 4.27
CA ILE A 312 17.22 3.74 4.92
C ILE A 312 18.33 4.43 4.11
N LEU A 313 19.15 5.24 4.76
CA LEU A 313 20.35 5.84 4.18
C LEU A 313 21.38 4.75 3.93
N ASN A 314 21.59 4.44 2.67
CA ASN A 314 22.59 3.49 2.19
C ASN A 314 23.57 4.17 1.24
N PRO A 315 24.60 3.49 0.69
CA PRO A 315 25.56 4.09 -0.23
C PRO A 315 24.90 4.77 -1.44
N PHE A 316 23.83 4.19 -2.00
CA PHE A 316 23.07 4.78 -3.10
C PHE A 316 22.47 6.14 -2.73
N LEU A 317 21.70 6.22 -1.65
CA LEU A 317 21.10 7.48 -1.23
C LEU A 317 22.12 8.52 -0.79
N GLN A 318 23.27 8.08 -0.23
CA GLN A 318 24.36 8.99 0.10
C GLN A 318 24.94 9.62 -1.19
N GLN A 319 25.19 8.85 -2.22
CA GLN A 319 25.65 9.38 -3.51
C GLN A 319 24.64 10.38 -4.12
N ILE A 320 23.34 10.08 -4.06
CA ILE A 320 22.29 11.01 -4.54
C ILE A 320 22.32 12.31 -3.74
N LYS A 321 22.47 12.22 -2.42
CA LYS A 321 22.57 13.38 -1.51
C LYS A 321 23.81 14.23 -1.78
N ASP A 322 24.91 13.59 -2.17
CA ASP A 322 26.17 14.24 -2.57
C ASP A 322 26.12 14.81 -4.01
N GLY A 323 24.97 14.73 -4.67
CA GLY A 323 24.75 15.30 -6.01
C GLY A 323 25.11 14.38 -7.18
N VAL A 324 25.47 13.13 -6.90
CA VAL A 324 25.74 12.15 -7.97
C VAL A 324 24.41 11.77 -8.64
N ARG A 325 24.40 11.83 -9.95
CA ARG A 325 23.24 11.46 -10.76
C ARG A 325 23.54 10.21 -11.59
N PRO A 326 23.05 9.03 -11.21
CA PRO A 326 23.26 7.81 -11.97
C PRO A 326 22.69 7.90 -13.38
N ALA A 327 23.42 7.39 -14.39
CA ALA A 327 22.97 7.41 -15.77
C ALA A 327 21.71 6.55 -15.96
N ILE A 328 20.67 7.14 -16.55
CA ILE A 328 19.42 6.45 -16.85
C ILE A 328 19.52 5.89 -18.27
N LYS A 329 19.86 4.59 -18.38
CA LYS A 329 20.06 3.90 -19.67
C LYS A 329 18.74 3.40 -20.28
N THR A 330 17.71 3.14 -19.45
CA THR A 330 16.43 2.58 -19.88
C THR A 330 15.30 3.30 -19.15
N CYS A 331 14.27 3.72 -19.90
CA CYS A 331 13.04 4.25 -19.33
C CYS A 331 11.96 3.16 -19.36
N PHE A 332 11.40 2.84 -18.20
CA PHE A 332 10.31 1.88 -18.05
C PHE A 332 8.92 2.48 -18.26
N GLN A 333 8.84 3.79 -18.52
CA GLN A 333 7.56 4.50 -18.64
C GLN A 333 6.59 4.22 -17.48
N CYS A 334 7.14 4.16 -16.27
CA CYS A 334 6.45 3.67 -15.07
C CYS A 334 5.53 4.70 -14.39
N LEU A 335 5.79 5.99 -14.60
CA LEU A 335 5.07 7.11 -13.98
C LEU A 335 4.40 7.96 -15.04
N GLU A 336 3.24 8.54 -14.68
CA GLU A 336 2.49 9.45 -15.55
C GLU A 336 3.28 10.74 -15.81
N HIS A 337 3.90 11.29 -14.76
CA HIS A 337 4.69 12.52 -14.81
C HIS A 337 6.12 12.22 -14.39
N CYS A 338 6.99 11.98 -15.36
CA CYS A 338 8.41 11.74 -15.13
C CYS A 338 9.23 12.34 -16.27
N ASP A 339 10.06 13.31 -15.94
CA ASP A 339 11.05 13.84 -16.88
C ASP A 339 12.44 13.30 -16.56
N ILE A 340 12.91 12.36 -17.40
CA ILE A 340 14.22 11.72 -17.27
C ILE A 340 15.36 12.74 -17.18
N LYS A 341 15.19 13.95 -17.74
CA LYS A 341 16.23 14.99 -17.74
C LYS A 341 16.40 15.66 -16.40
N THR A 342 15.36 15.69 -15.57
CA THR A 342 15.31 16.45 -14.31
C THR A 342 15.36 15.58 -13.06
N ILE A 343 14.89 14.32 -13.11
CA ILE A 343 14.87 13.43 -11.94
C ILE A 343 16.30 13.07 -11.49
N PRO A 344 16.51 12.90 -10.17
CA PRO A 344 17.82 12.54 -9.63
C PRO A 344 18.26 11.12 -9.99
N TYR A 345 17.34 10.18 -10.16
CA TYR A 345 17.58 8.77 -10.51
C TYR A 345 16.29 8.12 -11.04
N CYS A 346 16.43 6.97 -11.70
CA CYS A 346 15.26 6.17 -12.11
C CYS A 346 14.73 5.37 -10.92
N ILE A 347 13.53 5.72 -10.43
CA ILE A 347 12.95 5.05 -9.26
C ILE A 347 12.69 3.58 -9.50
N THR A 348 12.18 3.19 -10.69
CA THR A 348 11.96 1.77 -11.02
C THR A 348 13.26 0.98 -10.94
N LYS A 349 14.37 1.50 -11.52
CA LYS A 349 15.65 0.79 -11.45
C LYS A 349 16.13 0.64 -10.01
N ALA A 350 16.06 1.70 -9.20
CA ALA A 350 16.49 1.67 -7.81
C ALA A 350 15.64 0.70 -6.94
N LEU A 351 14.34 0.62 -7.18
CA LEU A 351 13.46 -0.32 -6.47
C LEU A 351 13.61 -1.76 -6.97
N VAL A 352 13.86 -1.97 -8.27
CA VAL A 352 14.17 -3.29 -8.82
C VAL A 352 15.50 -3.80 -8.27
N ASN A 353 16.53 -2.94 -8.18
CA ASN A 353 17.80 -3.29 -7.54
C ASN A 353 17.57 -3.77 -6.10
N ALA A 354 16.72 -3.09 -5.33
CA ALA A 354 16.35 -3.50 -3.98
C ALA A 354 15.72 -4.92 -3.97
N ALA A 355 14.80 -5.18 -4.90
CA ALA A 355 14.13 -6.49 -5.02
C ALA A 355 15.05 -7.59 -5.55
N GLU A 356 16.17 -7.25 -6.17
CA GLU A 356 17.21 -8.15 -6.64
C GLU A 356 18.35 -8.34 -5.61
N GLY A 357 18.34 -7.56 -4.51
CA GLY A 357 19.35 -7.63 -3.44
C GLY A 357 20.63 -6.82 -3.71
N ASP A 358 20.61 -5.92 -4.69
CA ASP A 358 21.73 -4.99 -4.97
C ASP A 358 21.58 -3.74 -4.08
N GLU A 359 22.00 -3.86 -2.82
CA GLU A 359 21.85 -2.80 -1.80
C GLU A 359 22.63 -1.51 -2.13
N ASP A 360 23.77 -1.62 -2.81
CA ASP A 360 24.62 -0.49 -3.14
C ASP A 360 24.02 0.46 -4.19
N ASN A 361 23.05 -0.04 -4.97
CA ASN A 361 22.35 0.70 -6.02
C ASN A 361 20.83 0.77 -5.79
N ALA A 362 20.38 0.44 -4.59
CA ALA A 362 18.98 0.28 -4.22
C ALA A 362 18.38 1.47 -3.48
N LEU A 363 17.11 1.74 -3.72
CA LEU A 363 16.29 2.56 -2.84
C LEU A 363 15.55 1.64 -1.85
N LEU A 364 15.87 1.75 -0.57
CA LEU A 364 15.31 0.94 0.51
C LEU A 364 14.27 1.76 1.29
N PHE A 365 13.03 1.79 0.80
CA PHE A 365 11.95 2.47 1.50
C PHE A 365 11.62 1.80 2.82
N CYS A 366 11.36 2.58 3.87
CA CYS A 366 11.02 2.08 5.20
C CYS A 366 10.16 3.08 5.98
N GLY A 367 9.46 2.64 7.01
CA GLY A 367 8.81 3.51 7.99
C GLY A 367 9.79 4.00 9.07
N SER A 368 9.35 4.96 9.87
CA SER A 368 10.16 5.57 10.94
C SER A 368 10.72 4.56 11.97
N ASN A 369 10.03 3.44 12.15
CA ASN A 369 10.38 2.40 13.12
C ASN A 369 11.17 1.23 12.54
N ALA A 370 11.72 1.33 11.30
CA ALA A 370 12.44 0.23 10.66
C ALA A 370 13.65 -0.25 11.46
N TYR A 371 14.37 0.66 12.11
CA TYR A 371 15.55 0.38 12.97
C TYR A 371 15.26 -0.48 14.19
N ARG A 372 13.96 -0.73 14.51
CA ARG A 372 13.55 -1.58 15.63
C ARG A 372 13.50 -3.06 15.26
N ALA A 373 13.76 -3.41 14.01
CA ALA A 373 13.83 -4.79 13.57
C ALA A 373 15.11 -5.45 14.10
N GLU A 374 14.99 -6.55 14.83
CA GLU A 374 16.13 -7.25 15.46
C GLU A 374 16.42 -8.59 14.80
N LYS A 375 15.40 -9.20 14.20
CA LYS A 375 15.48 -10.56 13.62
C LYS A 375 14.39 -10.79 12.59
N ILE A 376 14.52 -11.88 11.85
CA ILE A 376 13.45 -12.40 10.98
C ILE A 376 12.48 -13.23 11.84
N GLU A 377 11.19 -12.99 11.68
CA GLU A 377 10.10 -13.64 12.43
C GLU A 377 9.09 -14.25 11.44
N LYS A 378 8.10 -14.96 11.92
CA LYS A 378 6.96 -15.40 11.11
C LYS A 378 5.84 -14.37 11.14
N VAL A 379 5.08 -14.25 10.05
CA VAL A 379 3.91 -13.36 9.97
C VAL A 379 2.96 -13.59 11.15
N ASP A 380 2.66 -14.85 11.48
CA ASP A 380 1.76 -15.19 12.58
C ASP A 380 2.31 -14.76 13.96
N ASP A 381 3.63 -14.77 14.17
CA ASP A 381 4.25 -14.26 15.40
C ASP A 381 4.17 -12.73 15.48
N VAL A 382 4.45 -12.03 14.39
CA VAL A 382 4.32 -10.57 14.31
C VAL A 382 2.89 -10.15 14.60
N ASP A 383 1.94 -10.79 13.96
CA ASP A 383 0.53 -10.49 14.05
C ASP A 383 -0.02 -10.74 15.46
N ARG A 384 0.30 -11.90 16.08
CA ARG A 384 -0.20 -12.27 17.42
C ARG A 384 0.53 -11.61 18.59
N LYS A 385 1.84 -11.35 18.46
CA LYS A 385 2.68 -10.95 19.62
C LYS A 385 3.00 -9.48 19.63
N SER A 386 2.96 -8.83 18.47
CA SER A 386 3.49 -7.48 18.32
C SER A 386 2.48 -6.47 17.83
N VAL A 387 1.46 -6.89 17.08
CA VAL A 387 0.52 -5.97 16.46
C VAL A 387 -0.90 -6.12 17.02
N VAL A 388 -1.43 -7.34 17.20
CA VAL A 388 -2.84 -7.51 17.65
C VAL A 388 -2.97 -8.37 18.90
#